data_e2c748c2101b23f7f8c59ea1944d35e2
#
_entry.id   e2c748c2101b23f7f8c59ea1944d35e2
#
_cell.length_a   1.000
_cell.length_b   1.000
_cell.length_c   1.000
_cell.angle_alpha   90.00
_cell.angle_beta   90.00
_cell.angle_gamma   90.00
#
_symmetry.space_group_name_H-M   'P 1'
#
loop_
_entity.id
_entity.type
_entity.pdbx_description
1 polymer ?
#
loop_
_entity_poly.entity_id
_entity_poly.type
_entity_poly.pdbx_seq_one_letter_code
_entity_poly.pdbx_strand_id
1 'polypeptide(L)'
;MRVLIADDDKSVGTSLAELVRRCQHEVVEVVTSGLEAIQAYGRHHPDVVLMDYQMPKLNGATACRNIVAKYPDARVILVSGLPRDVAGSGAIRILLKPVNLDQIYAALYDASQPRPSAS
;
A
#
# COMPACT_ATOMS: atom_id res chain seq x y z
N MET A 1 -7.98 4.41 -10.04
CA MET A 1 -7.90 4.81 -8.61
C MET A 1 -6.66 5.65 -8.39
N ARG A 2 -6.65 6.37 -7.29
CA ARG A 2 -5.51 7.16 -6.83
C ARG A 2 -4.71 6.31 -5.85
N VAL A 3 -3.44 6.10 -6.15
CA VAL A 3 -2.57 5.15 -5.43
C VAL A 3 -1.39 5.88 -4.81
N LEU A 4 -1.17 5.66 -3.52
CA LEU A 4 0.01 6.11 -2.80
C LEU A 4 0.97 4.93 -2.69
N ILE A 5 2.26 5.16 -2.95
CA ILE A 5 3.29 4.11 -2.85
C ILE A 5 4.31 4.51 -1.79
N ALA A 6 4.64 3.57 -0.92
CA ALA A 6 5.67 3.76 0.10
C ALA A 6 6.66 2.60 0.03
N ASP A 7 7.94 2.92 -0.24
CA ASP A 7 9.02 1.95 -0.30
C ASP A 7 10.33 2.69 -0.02
N ASP A 8 11.15 2.18 0.91
CA ASP A 8 12.40 2.83 1.27
C ASP A 8 13.46 2.72 0.18
N ASP A 9 13.30 1.81 -0.76
CA ASP A 9 14.13 1.73 -1.96
C ASP A 9 13.46 2.51 -3.08
N LYS A 10 14.04 3.64 -3.44
CA LYS A 10 13.49 4.51 -4.48
C LYS A 10 13.29 3.82 -5.82
N SER A 11 14.22 2.93 -6.19
CA SER A 11 14.11 2.24 -7.48
C SER A 11 12.96 1.24 -7.48
N VAL A 12 12.72 0.57 -6.37
CA VAL A 12 11.57 -0.33 -6.21
C VAL A 12 10.27 0.47 -6.24
N GLY A 13 10.21 1.58 -5.52
CA GLY A 13 9.04 2.45 -5.52
C GLY A 13 8.72 2.98 -6.92
N THR A 14 9.72 3.37 -7.68
CA THR A 14 9.55 3.82 -9.06
C THR A 14 9.04 2.68 -9.95
N SER A 15 9.56 1.48 -9.78
CA SER A 15 9.10 0.31 -10.55
C SER A 15 7.65 -0.03 -10.22
N LEU A 16 7.27 0.02 -8.95
CA LEU A 16 5.88 -0.19 -8.55
C LEU A 16 4.97 0.89 -9.15
N ALA A 17 5.43 2.14 -9.17
CA ALA A 17 4.67 3.24 -9.78
C ALA A 17 4.40 2.97 -11.27
N GLU A 18 5.39 2.46 -12.00
CA GLU A 18 5.20 2.11 -13.40
C GLU A 18 4.17 1.00 -13.58
N LEU A 19 4.23 -0.05 -12.74
CA LEU A 19 3.24 -1.12 -12.79
C LEU A 19 1.84 -0.60 -12.52
N VAL A 20 1.68 0.27 -11.54
CA VAL A 20 0.40 0.89 -11.21
C VAL A 20 -0.14 1.70 -12.38
N ARG A 21 0.72 2.49 -13.02
CA ARG A 21 0.32 3.29 -14.19
C ARG A 21 -0.07 2.42 -15.38
N ARG A 22 0.61 1.28 -15.56
CA ARG A 22 0.24 0.31 -16.60
C ARG A 22 -1.15 -0.28 -16.37
N CYS A 23 -1.58 -0.36 -15.12
CA CYS A 23 -2.93 -0.77 -14.77
C CYS A 23 -3.95 0.37 -14.91
N GLN A 24 -3.51 1.51 -15.44
CA GLN A 24 -4.36 2.70 -15.70
C GLN A 24 -4.86 3.36 -14.41
N HIS A 25 -4.03 3.36 -13.37
CA HIS A 25 -4.30 4.08 -12.14
C HIS A 25 -3.34 5.26 -11.99
N GLU A 26 -3.75 6.24 -11.21
CA GLU A 26 -2.92 7.41 -10.92
C GLU A 26 -2.05 7.16 -9.70
N VAL A 27 -0.77 7.51 -9.78
CA VAL A 27 0.13 7.50 -8.62
C VAL A 27 0.17 8.92 -8.06
N VAL A 28 -0.35 9.11 -6.85
CA VAL A 28 -0.42 10.45 -6.26
C VAL A 28 0.91 10.89 -5.67
N GLU A 29 1.66 9.94 -5.10
CA GLU A 29 2.99 10.22 -4.57
C GLU A 29 3.72 8.90 -4.33
N VAL A 30 5.07 8.95 -4.38
CA VAL A 30 5.94 7.85 -3.95
C VAL A 30 6.76 8.39 -2.79
N VAL A 31 6.60 7.78 -1.62
CA VAL A 31 7.32 8.17 -0.40
C VAL A 31 8.25 7.05 0.04
N THR A 32 9.20 7.37 0.92
CA THR A 32 10.30 6.45 1.26
C THR A 32 10.35 6.03 2.72
N SER A 33 9.32 6.38 3.51
CA SER A 33 9.26 5.96 4.92
C SER A 33 7.81 5.77 5.37
N GLY A 34 7.66 5.03 6.48
CA GLY A 34 6.34 4.83 7.08
C GLY A 34 5.72 6.13 7.57
N LEU A 35 6.53 7.01 8.17
CA LEU A 35 6.05 8.30 8.63
C LEU A 35 5.56 9.17 7.46
N GLU A 36 6.34 9.21 6.38
CA GLU A 36 5.93 9.93 5.18
C GLU A 36 4.64 9.37 4.60
N ALA A 37 4.46 8.03 4.66
CA ALA A 37 3.23 7.39 4.18
C ALA A 37 2.02 7.86 4.98
N ILE A 38 2.15 7.93 6.31
CA ILE A 38 1.07 8.42 7.17
C ILE A 38 0.72 9.87 6.84
N GLN A 39 1.74 10.70 6.69
CA GLN A 39 1.56 12.12 6.35
C GLN A 39 0.95 12.30 4.96
N ALA A 40 1.43 11.54 3.98
CA ALA A 40 0.93 11.61 2.61
C ALA A 40 -0.52 11.13 2.52
N TYR A 41 -0.89 10.13 3.31
CA TYR A 41 -2.28 9.69 3.37
C TYR A 41 -3.19 10.85 3.81
N GLY A 42 -2.78 11.59 4.81
CA GLY A 42 -3.55 12.74 5.29
C GLY A 42 -3.68 13.86 4.25
N ARG A 43 -2.63 14.04 3.41
CA ARG A 43 -2.67 15.07 2.36
C ARG A 43 -3.51 14.68 1.16
N HIS A 44 -3.40 13.42 0.73
CA HIS A 44 -3.94 12.97 -0.56
C HIS A 44 -5.24 12.19 -0.44
N HIS A 45 -5.51 11.57 0.69
CA HIS A 45 -6.63 10.64 0.86
C HIS A 45 -6.73 9.67 -0.34
N PRO A 46 -5.68 8.88 -0.60
CA PRO A 46 -5.67 7.98 -1.75
C PRO A 46 -6.72 6.89 -1.62
N ASP A 47 -7.08 6.29 -2.73
CA ASP A 47 -8.01 5.16 -2.73
C ASP A 47 -7.37 3.89 -2.18
N VAL A 48 -6.06 3.73 -2.38
CA VAL A 48 -5.31 2.57 -1.89
C VAL A 48 -3.84 2.95 -1.67
N VAL A 49 -3.20 2.28 -0.73
CA VAL A 49 -1.76 2.42 -0.46
C VAL A 49 -1.07 1.10 -0.76
N LEU A 50 -0.01 1.15 -1.56
CA LEU A 50 0.95 0.05 -1.68
C LEU A 50 2.13 0.36 -0.78
N MET A 51 2.36 -0.45 0.24
CA MET A 51 3.34 -0.15 1.27
C MET A 51 4.29 -1.31 1.50
N ASP A 52 5.59 -1.06 1.37
CA ASP A 52 6.61 -2.02 1.72
C ASP A 52 6.56 -2.30 3.23
N TYR A 53 6.71 -3.57 3.60
CA TYR A 53 6.80 -3.96 5.01
C TYR A 53 8.10 -3.47 5.63
N GLN A 54 9.23 -3.71 4.94
CA GLN A 54 10.55 -3.41 5.49
C GLN A 54 10.95 -1.97 5.24
N MET A 55 10.70 -1.12 6.22
CA MET A 55 11.15 0.28 6.21
C MET A 55 11.80 0.60 7.55
N PRO A 56 12.88 1.41 7.55
CA PRO A 56 13.58 1.74 8.79
C PRO A 56 12.69 2.54 9.73
N LYS A 57 12.90 2.36 11.04
CA LYS A 57 12.22 3.03 12.14
C LYS A 57 10.77 2.62 12.31
N LEU A 58 9.96 2.73 11.26
CA LEU A 58 8.55 2.41 11.30
C LEU A 58 8.24 1.46 10.14
N ASN A 59 8.02 0.18 10.43
CA ASN A 59 7.73 -0.78 9.38
C ASN A 59 6.31 -0.59 8.81
N GLY A 60 6.07 -1.22 7.65
CA GLY A 60 4.82 -1.06 6.94
C GLY A 60 3.59 -1.51 7.72
N ALA A 61 3.69 -2.57 8.52
CA ALA A 61 2.57 -3.04 9.31
C ALA A 61 2.18 -2.01 10.38
N THR A 62 3.18 -1.40 11.04
CA THR A 62 2.93 -0.36 12.03
C THR A 62 2.35 0.90 11.39
N ALA A 63 2.90 1.30 10.24
CA ALA A 63 2.36 2.44 9.49
C ALA A 63 0.92 2.18 9.06
N CYS A 64 0.63 0.97 8.59
CA CYS A 64 -0.73 0.57 8.22
C CYS A 64 -1.69 0.65 9.40
N ARG A 65 -1.30 0.14 10.57
CA ARG A 65 -2.14 0.23 11.77
C ARG A 65 -2.45 1.67 12.13
N ASN A 66 -1.47 2.56 12.04
CA ASN A 66 -1.66 3.98 12.32
C ASN A 66 -2.62 4.63 11.33
N ILE A 67 -2.47 4.32 10.04
CA ILE A 67 -3.36 4.86 9.00
C ILE A 67 -4.79 4.38 9.23
N VAL A 68 -4.98 3.08 9.44
CA VAL A 68 -6.32 2.49 9.61
C VAL A 68 -6.98 2.97 10.90
N ALA A 69 -6.19 3.17 11.96
CA ALA A 69 -6.72 3.68 13.23
C ALA A 69 -7.30 5.10 13.07
N LYS A 70 -6.64 5.92 12.26
CA LYS A 70 -7.08 7.29 12.01
C LYS A 70 -8.13 7.38 10.88
N TYR A 71 -7.99 6.53 9.87
CA TYR A 71 -8.87 6.49 8.70
C TYR A 71 -9.38 5.06 8.53
N PRO A 72 -10.49 4.69 9.21
CA PRO A 72 -10.96 3.28 9.21
C PRO A 72 -11.30 2.71 7.84
N ASP A 73 -11.58 3.57 6.85
CA ASP A 73 -11.87 3.12 5.49
C ASP A 73 -10.62 2.98 4.63
N ALA A 74 -9.44 3.26 5.18
CA ALA A 74 -8.20 3.17 4.42
C ALA A 74 -7.96 1.74 3.94
N ARG A 75 -7.51 1.62 2.70
CA ARG A 75 -7.17 0.34 2.08
C ARG A 75 -5.67 0.30 1.85
N VAL A 76 -5.00 -0.60 2.54
CA VAL A 76 -3.55 -0.74 2.47
C VAL A 76 -3.20 -2.15 2.01
N ILE A 77 -2.35 -2.24 1.00
CA ILE A 77 -1.77 -3.49 0.52
C ILE A 77 -0.30 -3.48 0.98
N LEU A 78 0.09 -4.47 1.78
CA LEU A 78 1.48 -4.62 2.20
C LEU A 78 2.25 -5.47 1.20
N VAL A 79 3.48 -5.09 0.93
CA VAL A 79 4.39 -5.81 0.04
C VAL A 79 5.60 -6.21 0.86
N SER A 80 5.93 -7.50 0.87
CA SER A 80 7.02 -8.02 1.70
C SER A 80 7.89 -9.02 0.95
N GLY A 81 9.19 -9.00 1.21
CA GLY A 81 10.13 -9.97 0.64
C GLY A 81 10.13 -11.32 1.35
N LEU A 82 9.61 -11.38 2.57
CA LEU A 82 9.55 -12.60 3.35
C LEU A 82 8.17 -12.72 3.99
N PRO A 83 7.67 -13.96 4.21
CA PRO A 83 6.46 -14.13 5.00
C PRO A 83 6.66 -13.54 6.40
N ARG A 84 5.80 -12.65 6.81
CA ARG A 84 5.85 -11.98 8.12
C ARG A 84 4.49 -12.08 8.77
N ASP A 85 4.51 -12.07 10.08
CA ASP A 85 3.27 -11.92 10.82
C ASP A 85 2.82 -10.46 10.72
N VAL A 86 1.79 -10.25 9.92
CA VAL A 86 1.18 -8.94 9.74
C VAL A 86 -0.24 -8.93 10.30
N ALA A 87 -0.57 -9.91 11.13
CA ALA A 87 -1.87 -9.98 11.77
C ALA A 87 -2.12 -8.71 12.58
N GLY A 88 -3.33 -8.18 12.50
CA GLY A 88 -3.69 -6.96 13.20
C GLY A 88 -3.20 -5.69 12.54
N SER A 89 -2.54 -5.76 11.39
CA SER A 89 -2.08 -4.56 10.68
C SER A 89 -3.25 -3.76 10.09
N GLY A 90 -4.34 -4.43 9.76
CA GLY A 90 -5.46 -3.81 9.05
C GLY A 90 -5.29 -3.79 7.55
N ALA A 91 -4.22 -4.37 7.01
CA ALA A 91 -4.01 -4.46 5.57
C ALA A 91 -5.08 -5.34 4.94
N ILE A 92 -5.57 -4.94 3.76
CA ILE A 92 -6.57 -5.72 3.04
C ILE A 92 -5.97 -6.87 2.25
N ARG A 93 -4.65 -6.79 1.97
CA ARG A 93 -3.97 -7.83 1.20
C ARG A 93 -2.46 -7.73 1.44
N ILE A 94 -1.78 -8.85 1.29
CA ILE A 94 -0.33 -8.93 1.40
C ILE A 94 0.20 -9.57 0.13
N LEU A 95 1.17 -8.91 -0.52
CA LEU A 95 1.85 -9.43 -1.69
C LEU A 95 3.29 -9.78 -1.34
N LEU A 96 3.78 -10.91 -1.83
CA LEU A 96 5.16 -11.32 -1.63
C LEU A 96 6.02 -10.86 -2.80
N LYS A 97 7.19 -10.30 -2.51
CA LYS A 97 8.17 -9.92 -3.54
C LYS A 97 8.81 -11.17 -4.13
N PRO A 98 9.19 -11.16 -5.40
CA PRO A 98 8.99 -10.07 -6.36
C PRO A 98 7.55 -10.02 -6.85
N VAL A 99 6.98 -8.81 -6.95
CA VAL A 99 5.63 -8.63 -7.47
C VAL A 99 5.69 -8.36 -8.97
N ASN A 100 4.73 -8.90 -9.70
CA ASN A 100 4.61 -8.70 -11.13
C ASN A 100 3.34 -7.92 -11.47
N LEU A 101 3.19 -7.61 -12.76
CA LEU A 101 2.05 -6.83 -13.23
C LEU A 101 0.72 -7.50 -12.91
N ASP A 102 0.63 -8.82 -13.09
CA ASP A 102 -0.62 -9.55 -12.83
C ASP A 102 -1.03 -9.48 -11.37
N GLN A 103 -0.07 -9.60 -10.45
CA GLN A 103 -0.33 -9.50 -9.02
C GLN A 103 -0.80 -8.10 -8.63
N ILE A 104 -0.15 -7.07 -9.17
CA ILE A 104 -0.54 -5.68 -8.92
C ILE A 104 -1.93 -5.42 -9.50
N TYR A 105 -2.19 -5.87 -10.73
CA TYR A 105 -3.50 -5.71 -11.35
C TYR A 105 -4.59 -6.34 -10.49
N ALA A 106 -4.40 -7.59 -10.07
CA ALA A 106 -5.40 -8.30 -9.28
C ALA A 106 -5.64 -7.62 -7.93
N ALA A 107 -4.58 -7.20 -7.25
CA ALA A 107 -4.70 -6.55 -5.95
C ALA A 107 -5.41 -5.20 -6.06
N LEU A 108 -5.09 -4.41 -7.07
CA LEU A 108 -5.75 -3.11 -7.28
C LEU A 108 -7.19 -3.30 -7.74
N TYR A 109 -7.46 -4.29 -8.57
CA TYR A 109 -8.83 -4.61 -8.96
C TYR A 109 -9.68 -4.92 -7.74
N ASP A 110 -9.20 -5.81 -6.86
CA ASP A 110 -9.93 -6.15 -5.64
C ASP A 110 -10.12 -4.95 -4.74
N ALA A 111 -9.09 -4.09 -4.63
CA ALA A 111 -9.17 -2.88 -3.81
C ALA A 111 -10.14 -1.85 -4.38
N SER A 112 -10.44 -1.90 -5.68
CA SER A 112 -11.39 -0.99 -6.31
C SER A 112 -12.84 -1.40 -6.10
N GLN A 113 -13.08 -2.61 -5.62
CA GLN A 113 -14.44 -3.11 -5.42
C GLN A 113 -15.04 -2.55 -4.13
N PRO A 114 -16.37 -2.37 -4.07
CA PRO A 114 -17.02 -1.99 -2.83
C PRO A 114 -16.72 -3.02 -1.75
N ARG A 115 -16.53 -2.54 -0.49
CA ARG A 115 -16.39 -3.46 0.62
C ARG A 115 -17.69 -4.23 0.81
N PRO A 116 -17.62 -5.55 1.14
CA PRO A 116 -18.82 -6.28 1.52
C PRO A 116 -19.49 -5.55 2.68
N SER A 117 -20.82 -5.41 2.62
CA SER A 117 -21.52 -4.83 3.74
C SER A 117 -21.32 -5.72 4.97
N ALA A 118 -20.96 -5.08 6.09
CA ALA A 118 -20.88 -5.76 7.37
C ALA A 118 -22.30 -6.10 7.78
N SER A 119 -22.65 -7.36 7.65
CA SER A 119 -23.97 -7.84 8.07
C SER A 119 -23.83 -8.72 9.28
#